data_fd6a1fc4085b26dff1d18c7022b1d994
#
_entry.id   fd6a1fc4085b26dff1d18c7022b1d994
#
_cell.length_a   1.000
_cell.length_b   1.000
_cell.length_c   1.000
_cell.angle_alpha   90.00
_cell.angle_beta   90.00
_cell.angle_gamma   90.00
#
_symmetry.space_group_name_H-M   'P 1'
#
loop_
_entity.id
_entity.type
_entity.pdbx_description
1 polymer ?
#
loop_
_entity_poly.entity_id
_entity_poly.type
_entity_poly.pdbx_seq_one_letter_code
_entity_poly.pdbx_strand_id
1 'polypeptide(L)'
;EIRKVEILVGEKIRANFPLEEHRNMPIAEAKALGAMALFGEKYGDEVRVVKYGSSVELCGGTHIPATGMIGSLRVIGESSIAAGVRRIEAVTAEGAEQFVYAQQDLIRELRALMNHMPNLAQAMKKSIEENAEMKKQIEDYIREKSMRLKEEIVAKASESNGIKVMQFVGKANADAMKNVAFQIKAETTDSFVFVAGIIDDNKCTLMLMLSDDLVKEGLHAGKIVKAVSYTHLRAHETVL
;
A
#
# COMPACT_ATOMS: atom_id res chain seq x y z
N GLU A 1 -15.89 1.34 -18.45
CA GLU A 1 -17.20 2.01 -18.39
C GLU A 1 -17.05 3.54 -18.24
N ILE A 2 -16.34 4.06 -17.22
CA ILE A 2 -16.14 5.52 -16.98
C ILE A 2 -15.66 6.25 -18.23
N ARG A 3 -14.61 5.73 -18.88
CA ARG A 3 -14.08 6.33 -20.11
C ARG A 3 -15.11 6.44 -21.25
N LYS A 4 -16.04 5.49 -21.36
CA LYS A 4 -17.13 5.56 -22.34
C LYS A 4 -18.08 6.69 -22.01
N VAL A 5 -18.40 6.88 -20.74
CA VAL A 5 -19.26 8.01 -20.28
C VAL A 5 -18.58 9.34 -20.60
N GLU A 6 -17.29 9.50 -20.29
CA GLU A 6 -16.55 10.74 -20.61
C GLU A 6 -16.52 11.01 -22.12
N ILE A 7 -16.37 9.98 -22.96
CA ILE A 7 -16.40 10.14 -24.42
C ILE A 7 -17.77 10.61 -24.89
N LEU A 8 -18.86 9.98 -24.45
CA LEU A 8 -20.23 10.34 -24.83
C LEU A 8 -20.60 11.75 -24.37
N VAL A 9 -20.26 12.11 -23.14
CA VAL A 9 -20.48 13.47 -22.63
C VAL A 9 -19.64 14.46 -23.42
N GLY A 10 -18.37 14.15 -23.69
CA GLY A 10 -17.48 14.98 -24.50
C GLY A 10 -18.01 15.22 -25.93
N GLU A 11 -18.68 14.23 -26.54
CA GLU A 11 -19.35 14.40 -27.84
C GLU A 11 -20.50 15.41 -27.74
N LYS A 12 -21.33 15.33 -26.70
CA LYS A 12 -22.43 16.27 -26.46
C LYS A 12 -21.93 17.70 -26.18
N ILE A 13 -20.83 17.82 -25.44
CA ILE A 13 -20.17 19.12 -25.19
C ILE A 13 -19.67 19.73 -26.50
N ARG A 14 -18.97 18.95 -27.34
CA ARG A 14 -18.42 19.40 -28.62
C ARG A 14 -19.50 19.74 -29.66
N ALA A 15 -20.66 19.08 -29.56
CA ALA A 15 -21.81 19.41 -30.41
C ALA A 15 -22.36 20.83 -30.19
N ASN A 16 -21.99 21.43 -29.07
CA ASN A 16 -22.31 22.85 -28.71
C ASN A 16 -23.81 23.14 -28.86
N PHE A 17 -24.67 22.29 -28.33
CA PHE A 17 -26.12 22.51 -28.35
C PHE A 17 -26.47 23.76 -27.57
N PRO A 18 -27.27 24.69 -28.18
CA PRO A 18 -27.78 25.86 -27.45
C PRO A 18 -28.83 25.43 -26.43
N LEU A 19 -29.00 26.28 -25.39
CA LEU A 19 -30.09 26.16 -24.45
C LEU A 19 -31.40 26.50 -25.15
N GLU A 20 -32.37 25.58 -25.17
CA GLU A 20 -33.77 25.84 -25.49
C GLU A 20 -34.55 25.79 -24.16
N GLU A 21 -35.20 26.90 -23.80
CA GLU A 21 -35.93 27.02 -22.54
C GLU A 21 -37.40 27.33 -22.80
N HIS A 22 -38.30 26.54 -22.24
CA HIS A 22 -39.73 26.79 -22.28
C HIS A 22 -40.22 26.97 -20.83
N ARG A 23 -40.68 28.21 -20.54
CA ARG A 23 -41.26 28.55 -19.23
C ARG A 23 -42.76 28.39 -19.28
N ASN A 24 -43.37 27.99 -18.17
CA ASN A 24 -44.82 27.83 -18.02
C ASN A 24 -45.42 26.88 -19.07
N MET A 25 -44.75 25.76 -19.37
CA MET A 25 -45.27 24.72 -20.26
C MET A 25 -46.22 23.81 -19.48
N PRO A 26 -47.43 23.50 -20.03
CA PRO A 26 -48.26 22.49 -19.40
C PRO A 26 -47.54 21.16 -19.20
N ILE A 27 -47.65 20.56 -18.04
CA ILE A 27 -46.92 19.31 -17.71
C ILE A 27 -47.20 18.16 -18.69
N ALA A 28 -48.44 18.11 -19.25
CA ALA A 28 -48.82 17.12 -20.25
C ALA A 28 -47.97 17.28 -21.55
N GLU A 29 -47.78 18.52 -21.99
CA GLU A 29 -46.94 18.85 -23.17
C GLU A 29 -45.48 18.54 -22.92
N ALA A 30 -44.97 18.90 -21.72
CA ALA A 30 -43.59 18.59 -21.34
C ALA A 30 -43.31 17.06 -21.36
N LYS A 31 -44.23 16.28 -20.85
CA LYS A 31 -44.16 14.78 -20.90
C LYS A 31 -44.23 14.28 -22.34
N ALA A 32 -45.09 14.86 -23.18
CA ALA A 32 -45.17 14.50 -24.60
C ALA A 32 -43.86 14.80 -25.36
N LEU A 33 -43.10 15.82 -24.97
CA LEU A 33 -41.75 16.10 -25.48
C LEU A 33 -40.69 15.15 -24.97
N GLY A 34 -41.03 14.20 -24.07
CA GLY A 34 -40.09 13.25 -23.49
C GLY A 34 -39.28 13.83 -22.31
N ALA A 35 -39.76 14.91 -21.69
CA ALA A 35 -39.06 15.51 -20.54
C ALA A 35 -38.94 14.55 -19.38
N MET A 36 -37.70 14.32 -18.90
CA MET A 36 -37.43 13.49 -17.73
C MET A 36 -37.74 14.25 -16.44
N ALA A 37 -38.51 13.60 -15.55
CA ALA A 37 -38.86 14.08 -14.22
C ALA A 37 -38.19 13.18 -13.17
N LEU A 38 -36.92 13.46 -12.84
CA LEU A 38 -36.06 12.52 -12.11
C LEU A 38 -36.20 12.59 -10.58
N PHE A 39 -36.74 13.69 -10.02
CA PHE A 39 -36.55 13.93 -8.59
C PHE A 39 -37.80 13.67 -7.70
N GLY A 40 -38.84 13.00 -8.21
CA GLY A 40 -40.04 12.67 -7.41
C GLY A 40 -40.76 13.91 -6.84
N GLU A 41 -40.46 15.10 -7.36
CA GLU A 41 -41.09 16.35 -6.96
C GLU A 41 -42.56 16.38 -7.40
N LYS A 42 -43.39 16.99 -6.58
CA LYS A 42 -44.78 17.29 -6.97
C LYS A 42 -44.70 18.51 -7.91
N TYR A 43 -44.72 18.24 -9.21
CA TYR A 43 -44.77 19.28 -10.22
C TYR A 43 -46.16 19.90 -10.25
N GLY A 44 -46.26 21.24 -10.43
CA GLY A 44 -47.48 21.93 -10.67
C GLY A 44 -48.06 21.66 -12.07
N ASP A 45 -49.16 22.33 -12.43
CA ASP A 45 -49.79 22.20 -13.75
C ASP A 45 -48.90 22.78 -14.86
N GLU A 46 -48.03 23.76 -14.53
CA GLU A 46 -47.06 24.36 -15.42
C GLU A 46 -45.64 24.11 -14.91
N VAL A 47 -44.73 23.81 -15.84
CA VAL A 47 -43.33 23.45 -15.54
C VAL A 47 -42.37 24.22 -16.46
N ARG A 48 -41.12 24.33 -16.02
CA ARG A 48 -40.03 24.83 -16.86
C ARG A 48 -39.31 23.63 -17.50
N VAL A 49 -39.25 23.63 -18.82
CA VAL A 49 -38.53 22.64 -19.61
C VAL A 49 -37.23 23.21 -20.10
N VAL A 50 -36.15 22.48 -19.92
CA VAL A 50 -34.82 22.80 -20.41
C VAL A 50 -34.41 21.71 -21.40
N LYS A 51 -33.91 22.12 -22.56
CA LYS A 51 -33.53 21.21 -23.64
C LYS A 51 -32.16 21.59 -24.21
N TYR A 52 -31.32 20.53 -24.40
CA TYR A 52 -30.07 20.60 -25.12
C TYR A 52 -30.02 19.47 -26.15
N GLY A 53 -30.28 19.78 -27.41
CA GLY A 53 -30.35 18.78 -28.45
C GLY A 53 -31.42 17.70 -28.15
N SER A 54 -31.01 16.48 -27.87
CA SER A 54 -31.93 15.37 -27.54
C SER A 54 -32.23 15.22 -26.03
N SER A 55 -31.54 15.94 -25.15
CA SER A 55 -31.82 15.96 -23.72
C SER A 55 -32.92 16.94 -23.39
N VAL A 56 -33.98 16.47 -22.74
CA VAL A 56 -35.12 17.29 -22.33
C VAL A 56 -35.43 16.97 -20.88
N GLU A 57 -35.40 17.99 -20.01
CA GLU A 57 -35.56 17.81 -18.58
C GLU A 57 -36.46 18.89 -17.95
N LEU A 58 -37.15 18.53 -16.86
CA LEU A 58 -37.82 19.47 -16.00
C LEU A 58 -36.80 19.99 -14.98
N CYS A 59 -36.46 21.29 -15.05
CA CYS A 59 -35.46 21.83 -14.13
C CYS A 59 -35.70 23.34 -13.85
N GLY A 60 -35.76 23.67 -12.56
CA GLY A 60 -35.89 25.06 -12.07
C GLY A 60 -34.57 25.80 -11.89
N GLY A 61 -33.43 25.13 -12.01
CA GLY A 61 -32.09 25.68 -11.76
C GLY A 61 -31.55 26.57 -12.87
N THR A 62 -30.37 27.14 -12.66
CA THR A 62 -29.64 27.90 -13.66
C THR A 62 -28.93 26.98 -14.63
N HIS A 63 -28.86 27.36 -15.90
CA HIS A 63 -28.26 26.57 -16.96
C HIS A 63 -27.29 27.42 -17.79
N ILE A 64 -26.32 26.75 -18.35
CA ILE A 64 -25.31 27.30 -19.25
C ILE A 64 -25.95 27.60 -20.63
N PRO A 65 -25.56 28.67 -21.33
CA PRO A 65 -26.18 29.04 -22.62
C PRO A 65 -25.97 28.01 -23.73
N ALA A 66 -24.89 27.26 -23.72
CA ALA A 66 -24.62 26.20 -24.69
C ALA A 66 -23.69 25.14 -24.10
N THR A 67 -23.83 23.87 -24.53
CA THR A 67 -23.03 22.75 -23.98
C THR A 67 -21.54 22.90 -24.19
N GLY A 68 -21.09 23.60 -25.25
CA GLY A 68 -19.66 23.86 -25.48
C GLY A 68 -18.96 24.65 -24.39
N MET A 69 -19.70 25.46 -23.62
CA MET A 69 -19.18 26.26 -22.52
C MET A 69 -18.83 25.41 -21.29
N ILE A 70 -19.27 24.16 -21.22
CA ILE A 70 -18.90 23.21 -20.14
C ILE A 70 -17.39 22.90 -20.18
N GLY A 71 -16.75 23.00 -21.35
CA GLY A 71 -15.36 22.60 -21.51
C GLY A 71 -15.17 21.09 -21.46
N SER A 72 -14.07 20.63 -20.90
CA SER A 72 -13.85 19.20 -20.72
C SER A 72 -14.52 18.69 -19.44
N LEU A 73 -14.92 17.41 -19.44
CA LEU A 73 -15.42 16.71 -18.26
C LEU A 73 -14.46 15.58 -17.88
N ARG A 74 -14.21 15.44 -16.58
CA ARG A 74 -13.48 14.31 -16.01
C ARG A 74 -14.25 13.72 -14.84
N VAL A 75 -14.45 12.42 -14.86
CA VAL A 75 -14.99 11.68 -13.71
C VAL A 75 -13.85 11.46 -12.71
N ILE A 76 -14.02 11.94 -11.50
CA ILE A 76 -13.02 11.86 -10.44
C ILE A 76 -13.33 10.79 -9.40
N GLY A 77 -14.57 10.33 -9.35
CA GLY A 77 -14.98 9.28 -8.40
C GLY A 77 -16.28 8.59 -8.79
N GLU A 78 -16.40 7.36 -8.33
CA GLU A 78 -17.62 6.57 -8.38
C GLU A 78 -17.75 5.80 -7.06
N SER A 79 -18.91 5.87 -6.44
CA SER A 79 -19.18 5.18 -5.16
C SER A 79 -20.60 4.64 -5.10
N SER A 80 -20.84 3.62 -4.29
CA SER A 80 -22.17 3.15 -3.96
C SER A 80 -22.72 3.95 -2.77
N ILE A 81 -23.95 4.44 -2.87
CA ILE A 81 -24.63 5.17 -1.78
C ILE A 81 -25.65 4.24 -1.08
N ALA A 82 -26.37 3.43 -1.86
CA ALA A 82 -27.37 2.51 -1.38
C ALA A 82 -27.47 1.32 -2.35
N ALA A 83 -28.27 0.31 -1.99
CA ALA A 83 -28.53 -0.82 -2.89
C ALA A 83 -29.12 -0.32 -4.22
N GLY A 84 -28.39 -0.55 -5.32
CA GLY A 84 -28.78 -0.13 -6.66
C GLY A 84 -28.61 1.35 -6.98
N VAL A 85 -28.06 2.17 -6.06
CA VAL A 85 -27.80 3.60 -6.27
C VAL A 85 -26.32 3.88 -6.26
N ARG A 86 -25.82 4.45 -7.35
CA ARG A 86 -24.40 4.84 -7.50
C ARG A 86 -24.28 6.35 -7.64
N ARG A 87 -23.24 6.90 -7.06
CA ARG A 87 -22.83 8.31 -7.19
C ARG A 87 -21.65 8.39 -8.11
N ILE A 88 -21.73 9.29 -9.09
CA ILE A 88 -20.60 9.70 -9.93
C ILE A 88 -20.24 11.13 -9.55
N GLU A 89 -18.95 11.36 -9.30
CA GLU A 89 -18.40 12.69 -9.07
C GLU A 89 -17.56 13.07 -10.29
N ALA A 90 -17.80 14.25 -10.81
CA ALA A 90 -17.10 14.75 -11.99
C ALA A 90 -16.78 16.23 -11.86
N VAL A 91 -15.73 16.67 -12.54
CA VAL A 91 -15.32 18.07 -12.66
C VAL A 91 -15.36 18.51 -14.11
N THR A 92 -15.63 19.79 -14.33
CA THR A 92 -15.70 20.43 -15.65
C THR A 92 -14.87 21.69 -15.68
N ALA A 93 -14.70 22.28 -16.87
CA ALA A 93 -14.01 23.54 -17.08
C ALA A 93 -12.65 23.59 -16.35
N GLU A 94 -12.40 24.64 -15.57
CA GLU A 94 -11.15 24.82 -14.80
C GLU A 94 -10.85 23.65 -13.86
N GLY A 95 -11.87 23.07 -13.22
CA GLY A 95 -11.67 21.89 -12.35
C GLY A 95 -11.14 20.68 -13.12
N ALA A 96 -11.56 20.47 -14.37
CA ALA A 96 -11.04 19.42 -15.21
C ALA A 96 -9.59 19.70 -15.70
N GLU A 97 -9.25 20.98 -15.95
CA GLU A 97 -7.89 21.40 -16.29
C GLU A 97 -6.95 21.19 -15.11
N GLN A 98 -7.32 21.61 -13.92
CA GLN A 98 -6.54 21.39 -12.69
C GLN A 98 -6.31 19.90 -12.42
N PHE A 99 -7.34 19.07 -12.61
CA PHE A 99 -7.19 17.63 -12.50
C PHE A 99 -6.15 17.09 -13.49
N VAL A 100 -6.15 17.52 -14.74
CA VAL A 100 -5.18 17.09 -15.76
C VAL A 100 -3.77 17.59 -15.41
N TYR A 101 -3.62 18.85 -14.98
CA TYR A 101 -2.33 19.41 -14.58
C TYR A 101 -1.72 18.63 -13.40
N ALA A 102 -2.50 18.33 -12.39
CA ALA A 102 -2.04 17.51 -11.26
C ALA A 102 -1.53 16.13 -11.70
N GLN A 103 -2.21 15.48 -12.65
CA GLN A 103 -1.74 14.20 -13.20
C GLN A 103 -0.43 14.36 -14.00
N GLN A 104 -0.30 15.44 -14.77
CA GLN A 104 0.91 15.73 -15.53
C GLN A 104 2.10 16.02 -14.62
N ASP A 105 1.87 16.76 -13.54
CA ASP A 105 2.91 17.08 -12.54
C ASP A 105 3.39 15.83 -11.84
N LEU A 106 2.49 14.94 -11.42
CA LEU A 106 2.84 13.64 -10.84
C LEU A 106 3.68 12.79 -11.80
N ILE A 107 3.28 12.72 -13.07
CA ILE A 107 4.05 11.97 -14.08
C ILE A 107 5.43 12.61 -14.27
N ARG A 108 5.54 13.93 -14.24
CA ARG A 108 6.81 14.66 -14.37
C ARG A 108 7.73 14.37 -13.18
N GLU A 109 7.18 14.38 -11.97
CA GLU A 109 7.91 14.01 -10.76
C GLU A 109 8.41 12.55 -10.80
N LEU A 110 7.56 11.60 -11.15
CA LEU A 110 7.93 10.21 -11.31
C LEU A 110 9.03 10.01 -12.36
N ARG A 111 8.97 10.73 -13.48
CA ARG A 111 10.05 10.71 -14.49
C ARG A 111 11.37 11.23 -13.95
N ALA A 112 11.34 12.31 -13.15
CA ALA A 112 12.55 12.84 -12.51
C ALA A 112 13.18 11.82 -11.57
N LEU A 113 12.37 11.14 -10.73
CA LEU A 113 12.85 10.07 -9.84
C LEU A 113 13.45 8.88 -10.58
N MET A 114 12.99 8.62 -11.81
CA MET A 114 13.49 7.55 -12.68
C MET A 114 14.52 8.04 -13.72
N ASN A 115 15.29 9.09 -13.40
CA ASN A 115 16.34 9.66 -14.26
C ASN A 115 15.85 9.98 -15.69
N HIS A 116 14.63 10.49 -15.84
CA HIS A 116 14.00 10.87 -17.09
C HIS A 116 13.95 9.76 -18.16
N MET A 117 13.85 8.50 -17.73
CA MET A 117 13.73 7.36 -18.65
C MET A 117 12.53 7.53 -19.59
N PRO A 118 12.68 7.25 -20.89
CA PRO A 118 11.62 7.47 -21.87
C PRO A 118 10.35 6.63 -21.59
N ASN A 119 10.53 5.39 -21.13
CA ASN A 119 9.43 4.49 -20.77
C ASN A 119 9.40 4.31 -19.24
N LEU A 120 8.61 5.15 -18.57
CA LEU A 120 8.48 5.14 -17.12
C LEU A 120 7.98 3.79 -16.58
N ALA A 121 6.98 3.20 -17.23
CA ALA A 121 6.41 1.92 -16.78
C ALA A 121 7.45 0.78 -16.83
N GLN A 122 8.24 0.73 -17.90
CA GLN A 122 9.31 -0.25 -18.04
C GLN A 122 10.44 -0.01 -17.03
N ALA A 123 10.80 1.25 -16.80
CA ALA A 123 11.83 1.62 -15.82
C ALA A 123 11.40 1.22 -14.40
N MET A 124 10.15 1.48 -14.00
CA MET A 124 9.61 1.06 -12.71
C MET A 124 9.57 -0.47 -12.58
N LYS A 125 9.11 -1.18 -13.62
CA LYS A 125 9.11 -2.65 -13.60
C LYS A 125 10.50 -3.21 -13.39
N LYS A 126 11.49 -2.71 -14.12
CA LYS A 126 12.89 -3.10 -13.97
C LYS A 126 13.42 -2.84 -12.55
N SER A 127 13.13 -1.67 -11.98
CA SER A 127 13.53 -1.33 -10.61
C SER A 127 12.92 -2.26 -9.56
N ILE A 128 11.65 -2.67 -9.75
CA ILE A 128 10.99 -3.64 -8.86
C ILE A 128 11.65 -5.02 -8.97
N GLU A 129 11.95 -5.47 -10.19
CA GLU A 129 12.61 -6.75 -10.44
C GLU A 129 14.04 -6.77 -9.85
N GLU A 130 14.83 -5.71 -10.07
CA GLU A 130 16.17 -5.56 -9.51
C GLU A 130 16.14 -5.51 -7.97
N ASN A 131 15.15 -4.83 -7.37
CA ASN A 131 15.01 -4.80 -5.92
C ASN A 131 14.65 -6.18 -5.34
N ALA A 132 13.80 -6.94 -6.02
CA ALA A 132 13.45 -8.31 -5.61
C ALA A 132 14.68 -9.24 -5.69
N GLU A 133 15.48 -9.12 -6.76
CA GLU A 133 16.70 -9.91 -6.93
C GLU A 133 17.76 -9.55 -5.88
N MET A 134 17.96 -8.25 -5.62
CA MET A 134 18.88 -7.81 -4.56
C MET A 134 18.48 -8.32 -3.18
N LYS A 135 17.18 -8.31 -2.85
CA LYS A 135 16.69 -8.87 -1.59
C LYS A 135 17.02 -10.35 -1.46
N LYS A 136 16.79 -11.13 -2.52
CA LYS A 136 17.13 -12.54 -2.54
C LYS A 136 18.63 -12.78 -2.35
N GLN A 137 19.47 -12.02 -3.04
CA GLN A 137 20.93 -12.11 -2.90
C GLN A 137 21.38 -11.78 -1.47
N ILE A 138 20.77 -10.77 -0.83
CA ILE A 138 21.05 -10.44 0.57
C ILE A 138 20.64 -11.59 1.51
N GLU A 139 19.47 -12.21 1.30
CA GLU A 139 19.02 -13.36 2.09
C GLU A 139 19.95 -14.55 1.92
N ASP A 140 20.37 -14.87 0.70
CA ASP A 140 21.31 -15.95 0.43
C ASP A 140 22.68 -15.68 1.06
N TYR A 141 23.19 -14.46 0.99
CA TYR A 141 24.43 -14.05 1.64
C TYR A 141 24.36 -14.16 3.17
N ILE A 142 23.25 -13.70 3.77
CA ILE A 142 23.03 -13.83 5.21
C ILE A 142 22.99 -15.30 5.62
N ARG A 143 22.32 -16.15 4.83
CA ARG A 143 22.26 -17.60 5.08
C ARG A 143 23.64 -18.25 5.02
N GLU A 144 24.43 -17.97 3.97
CA GLU A 144 25.78 -18.50 3.83
C GLU A 144 26.69 -18.08 5.00
N LYS A 145 26.64 -16.78 5.34
CA LYS A 145 27.40 -16.24 6.47
C LYS A 145 26.99 -16.88 7.80
N SER A 146 25.68 -17.11 8.00
CA SER A 146 25.17 -17.77 9.20
C SER A 146 25.64 -19.22 9.29
N MET A 147 25.66 -19.95 8.17
CA MET A 147 26.18 -21.33 8.15
C MET A 147 27.66 -21.40 8.53
N ARG A 148 28.50 -20.56 7.94
CA ARG A 148 29.94 -20.50 8.29
C ARG A 148 30.14 -20.15 9.76
N LEU A 149 29.38 -19.16 10.25
CA LEU A 149 29.46 -18.75 11.66
C LEU A 149 29.02 -19.87 12.61
N LYS A 150 27.97 -20.63 12.25
CA LYS A 150 27.55 -21.82 12.99
C LYS A 150 28.68 -22.87 13.08
N GLU A 151 29.30 -23.18 11.94
CA GLU A 151 30.42 -24.15 11.89
C GLU A 151 31.58 -23.71 12.81
N GLU A 152 31.95 -22.45 12.78
CA GLU A 152 33.00 -21.90 13.65
C GLU A 152 32.62 -21.98 15.14
N ILE A 153 31.37 -21.71 15.50
CA ILE A 153 30.86 -21.75 16.87
C ILE A 153 30.86 -23.20 17.37
N VAL A 154 30.36 -24.14 16.55
CA VAL A 154 30.30 -25.56 16.90
C VAL A 154 31.70 -26.16 17.02
N ALA A 155 32.63 -25.82 16.12
CA ALA A 155 34.01 -26.29 16.18
C ALA A 155 34.78 -25.80 17.42
N LYS A 156 34.36 -24.68 18.00
CA LYS A 156 34.95 -24.12 19.25
C LYS A 156 34.18 -24.50 20.51
N ALA A 157 33.17 -25.41 20.39
CA ALA A 157 32.42 -25.85 21.54
C ALA A 157 33.33 -26.52 22.58
N SER A 158 33.09 -26.20 23.85
CA SER A 158 33.71 -26.90 24.99
C SER A 158 32.69 -27.80 25.66
N GLU A 159 33.15 -28.80 26.36
CA GLU A 159 32.27 -29.69 27.14
C GLU A 159 32.53 -29.50 28.64
N SER A 160 31.47 -29.35 29.41
CA SER A 160 31.52 -29.23 30.85
C SER A 160 30.37 -30.04 31.47
N ASN A 161 30.68 -31.02 32.31
CA ASN A 161 29.70 -31.88 32.98
C ASN A 161 28.71 -32.58 32.03
N GLY A 162 29.16 -33.00 30.82
CA GLY A 162 28.30 -33.62 29.82
C GLY A 162 27.42 -32.65 29.03
N ILE A 163 27.60 -31.32 29.19
CA ILE A 163 26.88 -30.30 28.48
C ILE A 163 27.85 -29.62 27.49
N LYS A 164 27.46 -29.53 26.23
CA LYS A 164 28.18 -28.74 25.23
C LYS A 164 27.93 -27.24 25.42
N VAL A 165 28.99 -26.46 25.62
CA VAL A 165 28.95 -25.03 25.78
C VAL A 165 29.49 -24.40 24.50
N MET A 166 28.61 -23.72 23.79
CA MET A 166 28.92 -22.95 22.57
C MET A 166 28.81 -21.47 22.86
N GLN A 167 29.77 -20.69 22.42
CA GLN A 167 29.80 -19.26 22.71
C GLN A 167 30.24 -18.44 21.49
N PHE A 168 29.66 -17.24 21.38
CA PHE A 168 30.04 -16.22 20.40
C PHE A 168 30.07 -14.85 21.06
N VAL A 169 31.13 -14.07 20.79
CA VAL A 169 31.21 -12.67 21.19
C VAL A 169 31.79 -11.89 20.01
N GLY A 170 31.02 -10.92 19.50
CA GLY A 170 31.50 -10.14 18.36
C GLY A 170 30.43 -9.33 17.65
N LYS A 171 30.83 -8.72 16.54
CA LYS A 171 29.91 -7.99 15.67
C LYS A 171 29.16 -8.97 14.77
N ALA A 172 27.84 -9.01 14.91
CA ALA A 172 26.96 -9.80 14.06
C ALA A 172 25.56 -9.16 14.03
N ASN A 173 24.81 -9.42 12.96
CA ASN A 173 23.40 -9.07 12.91
C ASN A 173 22.59 -9.96 13.84
N ALA A 174 21.71 -9.37 14.65
CA ALA A 174 20.95 -10.08 15.67
C ALA A 174 20.01 -11.15 15.08
N ASP A 175 19.37 -10.87 13.92
CA ASP A 175 18.48 -11.85 13.28
C ASP A 175 19.25 -12.99 12.62
N ALA A 176 20.43 -12.71 12.05
CA ALA A 176 21.32 -13.75 11.57
C ALA A 176 21.77 -14.68 12.71
N MET A 177 22.07 -14.13 13.89
CA MET A 177 22.47 -14.93 15.06
C MET A 177 21.31 -15.77 15.62
N LYS A 178 20.06 -15.27 15.57
CA LYS A 178 18.89 -16.10 15.89
C LYS A 178 18.79 -17.31 14.97
N ASN A 179 19.00 -17.10 13.66
CA ASN A 179 19.01 -18.22 12.70
C ASN A 179 20.11 -19.24 13.01
N VAL A 180 21.31 -18.77 13.38
CA VAL A 180 22.39 -19.66 13.84
C VAL A 180 21.97 -20.45 15.07
N ALA A 181 21.38 -19.81 16.08
CA ALA A 181 20.92 -20.46 17.28
C ALA A 181 19.87 -21.55 17.00
N PHE A 182 18.89 -21.26 16.14
CA PHE A 182 17.89 -22.26 15.74
C PHE A 182 18.47 -23.42 14.93
N GLN A 183 19.47 -23.17 14.06
CA GLN A 183 20.18 -24.26 13.35
C GLN A 183 20.97 -25.11 14.30
N ILE A 184 21.69 -24.52 15.28
CA ILE A 184 22.39 -25.29 16.33
C ILE A 184 21.38 -26.17 17.08
N LYS A 185 20.23 -25.64 17.48
CA LYS A 185 19.20 -26.40 18.18
C LYS A 185 18.63 -27.54 17.35
N ALA A 186 18.43 -27.33 16.05
CA ALA A 186 17.89 -28.38 15.16
C ALA A 186 18.87 -29.50 14.88
N GLU A 187 20.18 -29.25 14.89
CA GLU A 187 21.21 -30.21 14.51
C GLU A 187 21.92 -30.85 15.71
N THR A 188 21.83 -30.24 16.91
CA THR A 188 22.47 -30.76 18.13
C THR A 188 21.50 -31.63 18.91
N THR A 189 21.82 -32.92 19.06
CA THR A 189 21.01 -33.89 19.82
C THR A 189 21.41 -33.97 21.29
N ASP A 190 22.65 -33.58 21.62
CA ASP A 190 23.17 -33.59 22.96
C ASP A 190 22.72 -32.37 23.78
N SER A 191 22.84 -32.47 25.09
CA SER A 191 22.59 -31.33 25.97
C SER A 191 23.53 -30.17 25.66
N PHE A 192 22.99 -28.99 25.39
CA PHE A 192 23.82 -27.81 25.08
C PHE A 192 23.32 -26.50 25.68
N VAL A 193 24.26 -25.62 25.84
CA VAL A 193 24.04 -24.21 26.13
C VAL A 193 24.74 -23.39 25.04
N PHE A 194 24.00 -22.52 24.39
CA PHE A 194 24.55 -21.54 23.45
C PHE A 194 24.37 -20.11 23.99
N VAL A 195 25.48 -19.39 24.08
CA VAL A 195 25.51 -17.98 24.55
C VAL A 195 26.11 -17.10 23.47
N ALA A 196 25.44 -16.01 23.12
CA ALA A 196 25.99 -15.03 22.20
C ALA A 196 25.91 -13.60 22.76
N GLY A 197 27.06 -12.93 22.80
CA GLY A 197 27.17 -11.49 23.00
C GLY A 197 27.36 -10.80 21.65
N ILE A 198 26.35 -10.05 21.19
CA ILE A 198 26.29 -9.48 19.85
C ILE A 198 26.36 -7.97 19.93
N ILE A 199 27.18 -7.38 19.06
CA ILE A 199 27.22 -5.94 18.83
C ILE A 199 26.63 -5.69 17.43
N ASP A 200 25.49 -5.03 17.37
CA ASP A 200 24.78 -4.66 16.14
C ASP A 200 24.40 -3.18 16.23
N ASP A 201 24.85 -2.34 15.31
CA ASP A 201 24.62 -0.89 15.27
C ASP A 201 24.78 -0.18 16.64
N ASN A 202 25.91 -0.43 17.32
CA ASN A 202 26.22 0.08 18.66
C ASN A 202 25.26 -0.39 19.78
N LYS A 203 24.43 -1.39 19.53
CA LYS A 203 23.62 -2.04 20.55
C LYS A 203 24.26 -3.37 20.92
N CYS A 204 24.36 -3.61 22.23
CA CYS A 204 24.79 -4.91 22.74
C CYS A 204 23.56 -5.75 23.02
N THR A 205 23.52 -6.95 22.43
CA THR A 205 22.45 -7.94 22.67
C THR A 205 23.07 -9.19 23.25
N LEU A 206 22.50 -9.69 24.36
CA LEU A 206 22.83 -10.98 24.92
C LEU A 206 21.75 -11.97 24.52
N MET A 207 22.18 -13.10 23.96
CA MET A 207 21.31 -14.20 23.53
C MET A 207 21.71 -15.49 24.24
N LEU A 208 20.72 -16.25 24.72
CA LEU A 208 20.92 -17.54 25.34
C LEU A 208 19.90 -18.53 24.78
N MET A 209 20.38 -19.70 24.38
CA MET A 209 19.55 -20.83 23.99
C MET A 209 19.98 -22.07 24.75
N LEU A 210 19.03 -22.87 25.21
CA LEU A 210 19.20 -24.12 25.93
C LEU A 210 18.57 -25.25 25.13
N SER A 211 19.15 -26.46 25.25
CA SER A 211 18.53 -27.70 24.77
C SER A 211 17.24 -28.01 25.56
N ASP A 212 16.33 -28.76 24.96
CA ASP A 212 15.01 -29.01 25.54
C ASP A 212 15.06 -29.87 26.83
N ASP A 213 16.07 -30.70 26.99
CA ASP A 213 16.32 -31.49 28.20
C ASP A 213 16.71 -30.58 29.38
N LEU A 214 17.62 -29.65 29.19
CA LEU A 214 18.00 -28.69 30.20
C LEU A 214 16.83 -27.77 30.64
N VAL A 215 15.95 -27.43 29.70
CA VAL A 215 14.71 -26.71 30.03
C VAL A 215 13.78 -27.56 30.88
N LYS A 216 13.66 -28.89 30.60
CA LYS A 216 12.86 -29.84 31.41
C LYS A 216 13.44 -30.02 32.79
N GLU A 217 14.74 -29.93 32.96
CA GLU A 217 15.43 -29.96 34.27
C GLU A 217 15.25 -28.69 35.09
N GLY A 218 14.56 -27.70 34.56
CA GLY A 218 14.20 -26.46 35.28
C GLY A 218 15.08 -25.25 35.00
N LEU A 219 16.01 -25.35 34.03
CA LEU A 219 16.76 -24.17 33.56
C LEU A 219 15.87 -23.30 32.68
N HIS A 220 15.96 -21.99 32.91
CA HIS A 220 15.17 -21.00 32.16
C HIS A 220 16.10 -19.94 31.56
N ALA A 221 16.26 -19.94 30.23
CA ALA A 221 17.10 -18.99 29.51
C ALA A 221 16.76 -17.53 29.91
N GLY A 222 15.48 -17.16 29.98
CA GLY A 222 15.05 -15.81 30.35
C GLY A 222 15.45 -15.38 31.76
N LYS A 223 15.39 -16.29 32.72
CA LYS A 223 15.84 -15.99 34.10
C LYS A 223 17.35 -15.77 34.16
N ILE A 224 18.11 -16.57 33.43
CA ILE A 224 19.57 -16.47 33.36
C ILE A 224 19.99 -15.16 32.69
N VAL A 225 19.43 -14.85 31.50
CA VAL A 225 19.73 -13.61 30.80
C VAL A 225 19.37 -12.40 31.63
N LYS A 226 18.21 -12.41 32.30
CA LYS A 226 17.78 -11.33 33.18
C LYS A 226 18.71 -11.14 34.37
N ALA A 227 19.18 -12.21 34.99
CA ALA A 227 20.13 -12.13 36.12
C ALA A 227 21.47 -11.54 35.66
N VAL A 228 21.98 -11.92 34.48
CA VAL A 228 23.23 -11.39 33.93
C VAL A 228 23.08 -9.92 33.52
N SER A 229 21.97 -9.58 32.87
CA SER A 229 21.66 -8.22 32.42
C SER A 229 21.56 -7.23 33.61
N TYR A 230 20.92 -7.64 34.69
CA TYR A 230 20.80 -6.79 35.90
C TYR A 230 22.13 -6.58 36.62
N THR A 231 23.03 -7.55 36.56
CA THR A 231 24.29 -7.47 37.34
C THR A 231 25.44 -6.85 36.58
N HIS A 232 25.45 -6.95 35.22
CA HIS A 232 26.66 -6.63 34.44
C HIS A 232 26.43 -5.81 33.15
N LEU A 233 25.21 -5.65 32.66
CA LEU A 233 24.99 -5.00 31.33
C LEU A 233 23.70 -4.15 31.29
N ARG A 234 23.82 -2.94 30.75
CA ARG A 234 22.68 -2.24 30.14
C ARG A 234 22.47 -2.74 28.70
N ALA A 235 22.19 -4.03 28.53
CA ALA A 235 22.04 -4.65 27.22
C ALA A 235 20.57 -4.92 26.89
N HIS A 236 20.22 -4.92 25.59
CA HIS A 236 18.95 -5.44 25.10
C HIS A 236 18.94 -6.97 25.20
N GLU A 237 17.92 -7.50 25.87
CA GLU A 237 17.75 -8.95 26.10
C GLU A 237 17.00 -9.61 24.94
N THR A 238 17.50 -10.75 24.45
CA THR A 238 16.75 -11.62 23.53
C THR A 238 16.76 -13.02 24.10
N VAL A 239 15.58 -13.53 24.43
CA VAL A 239 15.35 -14.92 24.87
C VAL A 239 14.72 -15.68 23.72
N LEU A 240 15.28 -16.83 23.39
CA LEU A 240 14.79 -17.75 22.35
C LEU A 240 14.27 -19.05 22.94
#